data_1d7cc77fe46fe98a530538cd116d7dec
#
_entry.id   1d7cc77fe46fe98a530538cd116d7dec
#
_cell.length_a   1.000
_cell.length_b   1.000
_cell.length_c   1.000
_cell.angle_alpha   90.00
_cell.angle_beta   90.00
_cell.angle_gamma   90.00
#
_symmetry.space_group_name_H-M   'P 1'
#
loop_
_entity.id
_entity.type
_entity.pdbx_description
1 polymer ?
#
loop_
_entity_poly.entity_id
_entity_poly.type
_entity_poly.pdbx_seq_one_letter_code
_entity_poly.pdbx_strand_id
1 'polypeptide(L)'
;MMQVTAQTPGFAADVTGINVAKLCEGEFAALYQAWLDFGVLRLRGQRLSDDELQAFSARFGPLEEIPLGRMPAAQRAKIGNRYVTSISNILVDGKPIGGLGNAEAQWHSDMTYTENPPPASILLGIEIP
;
A
#
# COMPACT_ATOMS: atom_id res chain seq x y z
N MET A 1 -5.44 19.80 -10.53
CA MET A 1 -4.05 19.69 -11.06
C MET A 1 -3.19 19.11 -9.94
N MET A 2 -2.41 18.06 -10.22
CA MET A 2 -1.51 17.44 -9.27
C MET A 2 -0.48 18.44 -8.74
N GLN A 3 -0.25 18.43 -7.43
CA GLN A 3 0.79 19.20 -6.78
C GLN A 3 1.65 18.28 -5.94
N VAL A 4 2.97 18.46 -6.02
CA VAL A 4 3.97 17.71 -5.25
C VAL A 4 4.69 18.69 -4.35
N THR A 5 4.67 18.46 -3.05
CA THR A 5 5.31 19.33 -2.04
C THR A 5 6.28 18.51 -1.22
N ALA A 6 7.56 18.77 -1.34
CA ALA A 6 8.59 18.09 -0.56
C ALA A 6 8.37 18.31 0.95
N GLN A 7 8.45 17.24 1.73
CA GLN A 7 8.44 17.29 3.19
C GLN A 7 9.85 17.54 3.74
N THR A 8 10.82 16.92 3.10
CA THR A 8 12.25 17.10 3.37
C THR A 8 12.99 17.16 2.04
N PRO A 9 14.02 17.99 1.88
CA PRO A 9 14.79 18.04 0.64
C PRO A 9 15.31 16.66 0.23
N GLY A 10 14.93 16.21 -0.97
CA GLY A 10 15.35 14.92 -1.54
C GLY A 10 14.76 13.67 -0.89
N PHE A 11 13.80 13.82 0.05
CA PHE A 11 13.15 12.68 0.67
C PHE A 11 11.73 13.02 1.12
N ALA A 12 10.77 12.17 0.76
CA ALA A 12 9.35 12.26 1.05
C ALA A 12 8.65 13.54 0.52
N ALA A 13 7.52 13.34 -0.11
CA ALA A 13 6.67 14.42 -0.59
C ALA A 13 5.18 14.14 -0.37
N ASP A 14 4.41 15.20 -0.13
CA ASP A 14 2.95 15.18 -0.22
C ASP A 14 2.50 15.36 -1.67
N VAL A 15 1.53 14.57 -2.08
CA VAL A 15 0.86 14.71 -3.37
C VAL A 15 -0.61 15.00 -3.15
N THR A 16 -1.10 16.07 -3.77
CA THR A 16 -2.49 16.52 -3.70
C THR A 16 -3.05 16.80 -5.10
N GLY A 17 -4.37 16.99 -5.18
CA GLY A 17 -5.03 17.37 -6.43
C GLY A 17 -5.19 16.24 -7.44
N ILE A 18 -5.08 14.97 -7.01
CA ILE A 18 -5.31 13.78 -7.83
C ILE A 18 -6.28 12.82 -7.17
N ASN A 19 -6.87 11.96 -7.99
CA ASN A 19 -7.60 10.76 -7.55
C ASN A 19 -6.93 9.54 -8.18
N VAL A 20 -6.29 8.71 -7.35
CA VAL A 20 -5.48 7.59 -7.85
C VAL A 20 -6.29 6.50 -8.54
N ALA A 21 -7.60 6.37 -8.24
CA ALA A 21 -8.49 5.46 -8.95
C ALA A 21 -8.80 5.90 -10.40
N LYS A 22 -8.48 7.15 -10.77
CA LYS A 22 -8.86 7.76 -12.05
C LYS A 22 -7.70 8.46 -12.75
N LEU A 23 -6.46 8.12 -12.42
CA LEU A 23 -5.28 8.74 -13.04
C LEU A 23 -5.20 8.42 -14.53
N CYS A 24 -5.08 9.44 -15.35
CA CYS A 24 -4.65 9.27 -16.73
C CYS A 24 -3.15 8.91 -16.82
N GLU A 25 -2.70 8.49 -18.00
CA GLU A 25 -1.30 8.08 -18.19
C GLU A 25 -0.30 9.21 -17.88
N GLY A 26 -0.61 10.44 -18.26
CA GLY A 26 0.25 11.59 -18.00
C GLY A 26 0.37 11.91 -16.50
N GLU A 27 -0.74 11.82 -15.76
CA GLU A 27 -0.73 11.99 -14.30
C GLU A 27 0.03 10.88 -13.60
N PHE A 28 -0.13 9.64 -14.04
CA PHE A 28 0.63 8.53 -13.49
C PHE A 28 2.13 8.66 -13.77
N ALA A 29 2.52 9.03 -14.98
CA ALA A 29 3.92 9.25 -15.31
C ALA A 29 4.57 10.33 -14.42
N ALA A 30 3.85 11.42 -14.18
CA ALA A 30 4.31 12.48 -13.30
C ALA A 30 4.39 12.01 -11.82
N LEU A 31 3.41 11.23 -11.36
CA LEU A 31 3.42 10.62 -10.02
C LEU A 31 4.58 9.63 -9.86
N TYR A 32 4.81 8.80 -10.86
CA TYR A 32 5.89 7.82 -10.88
C TYR A 32 7.26 8.52 -10.82
N GLN A 33 7.44 9.61 -11.58
CA GLN A 33 8.66 10.42 -11.53
C GLN A 33 8.85 11.03 -10.13
N ALA A 34 7.79 11.59 -9.54
CA ALA A 34 7.86 12.13 -8.18
C ALA A 34 8.25 11.03 -7.16
N TRP A 35 7.76 9.80 -7.33
CA TRP A 35 8.18 8.69 -6.49
C TRP A 35 9.68 8.36 -6.64
N LEU A 36 10.21 8.38 -7.85
CA LEU A 36 11.64 8.18 -8.08
C LEU A 36 12.49 9.31 -7.46
N ASP A 37 11.99 10.55 -7.50
CA ASP A 37 12.70 11.72 -6.98
C ASP A 37 12.72 11.77 -5.43
N PHE A 38 11.65 11.31 -4.77
CA PHE A 38 11.46 11.46 -3.33
C PHE A 38 11.48 10.15 -2.54
N GLY A 39 11.39 8.99 -3.17
CA GLY A 39 11.37 7.67 -2.54
C GLY A 39 10.08 7.34 -1.77
N VAL A 40 9.47 8.30 -1.09
CA VAL A 40 8.21 8.15 -0.35
C VAL A 40 7.22 9.23 -0.74
N LEU A 41 6.01 8.82 -1.12
CA LEU A 41 4.92 9.75 -1.41
C LEU A 41 3.74 9.54 -0.47
N ARG A 42 3.20 10.63 0.06
CA ARG A 42 1.95 10.62 0.82
C ARG A 42 0.84 11.25 -0.02
N LEU A 43 -0.08 10.41 -0.50
CA LEU A 43 -1.19 10.82 -1.36
C LEU A 43 -2.41 11.14 -0.50
N ARG A 44 -2.65 12.41 -0.28
CA ARG A 44 -3.71 12.89 0.62
C ARG A 44 -5.11 12.68 0.04
N GLY A 45 -6.08 12.40 0.94
CA GLY A 45 -7.51 12.42 0.62
C GLY A 45 -8.00 11.29 -0.29
N GLN A 46 -7.26 10.18 -0.37
CA GLN A 46 -7.68 9.03 -1.17
C GLN A 46 -8.69 8.17 -0.41
N ARG A 47 -9.69 7.67 -1.15
CA ARG A 47 -10.65 6.64 -0.69
C ARG A 47 -10.74 5.62 -1.80
N LEU A 48 -10.32 4.39 -1.51
CA LEU A 48 -10.21 3.31 -2.49
C LEU A 48 -10.89 2.07 -1.93
N SER A 49 -11.54 1.32 -2.81
CA SER A 49 -11.83 -0.09 -2.57
C SER A 49 -10.56 -0.92 -2.73
N ASP A 50 -10.59 -2.18 -2.28
CA ASP A 50 -9.47 -3.10 -2.45
C ASP A 50 -9.13 -3.31 -3.93
N ASP A 51 -10.14 -3.36 -4.81
CA ASP A 51 -9.94 -3.50 -6.26
C ASP A 51 -9.30 -2.26 -6.88
N GLU A 52 -9.70 -1.06 -6.43
CA GLU A 52 -9.07 0.19 -6.88
C GLU A 52 -7.63 0.32 -6.38
N LEU A 53 -7.36 -0.08 -5.13
CA LEU A 53 -6.00 -0.14 -4.58
C LEU A 53 -5.15 -1.13 -5.35
N GLN A 54 -5.67 -2.31 -5.65
CA GLN A 54 -4.99 -3.31 -6.47
C GLN A 54 -4.70 -2.78 -7.88
N ALA A 55 -5.68 -2.19 -8.54
CA ALA A 55 -5.52 -1.63 -9.89
C ALA A 55 -4.48 -0.51 -9.93
N PHE A 56 -4.47 0.37 -8.94
CA PHE A 56 -3.45 1.41 -8.80
C PHE A 56 -2.06 0.80 -8.56
N SER A 57 -1.96 -0.19 -7.67
CA SER A 57 -0.68 -0.84 -7.34
C SER A 57 -0.08 -1.57 -8.54
N ALA A 58 -0.91 -2.20 -9.37
CA ALA A 58 -0.48 -2.90 -10.58
C ALA A 58 0.21 -1.99 -11.63
N ARG A 59 0.02 -0.69 -11.54
CA ARG A 59 0.69 0.28 -12.43
C ARG A 59 2.19 0.42 -12.14
N PHE A 60 2.64 0.05 -10.95
CA PHE A 60 4.06 0.08 -10.55
C PHE A 60 4.83 -1.18 -10.95
N GLY A 61 4.13 -2.26 -11.29
CA GLY A 61 4.73 -3.52 -11.67
C GLY A 61 3.86 -4.73 -11.32
N PRO A 62 4.38 -5.94 -11.49
CA PRO A 62 3.69 -7.16 -11.07
C PRO A 62 3.33 -7.11 -9.59
N LEU A 63 2.11 -7.52 -9.26
CA LEU A 63 1.65 -7.58 -7.87
C LEU A 63 2.18 -8.84 -7.19
N GLU A 64 2.53 -8.70 -5.92
CA GLU A 64 2.91 -9.83 -5.07
C GLU A 64 1.68 -10.39 -4.36
N GLU A 65 1.50 -11.72 -4.43
CA GLU A 65 0.41 -12.37 -3.71
C GLU A 65 0.71 -12.47 -2.21
N ILE A 66 -0.34 -12.33 -1.40
CA ILE A 66 -0.25 -12.58 0.05
C ILE A 66 0.25 -14.01 0.27
N PRO A 67 1.32 -14.23 1.08
CA PRO A 67 1.87 -15.54 1.33
C PRO A 67 0.90 -16.41 2.17
N LEU A 68 0.02 -17.13 1.49
CA LEU A 68 -1.03 -17.96 2.11
C LEU A 68 -0.50 -19.26 2.75
N GLY A 69 0.74 -19.63 2.49
CA GLY A 69 1.28 -20.94 2.84
C GLY A 69 1.28 -21.28 4.34
N ARG A 70 1.34 -20.28 5.21
CA ARG A 70 1.29 -20.45 6.68
C ARG A 70 -0.09 -20.19 7.28
N MET A 71 -1.07 -19.86 6.47
CA MET A 71 -2.40 -19.47 6.92
C MET A 71 -3.34 -20.66 6.97
N PRO A 72 -4.13 -20.84 8.05
CA PRO A 72 -5.13 -21.90 8.14
C PRO A 72 -6.14 -21.83 6.98
N ALA A 73 -6.60 -23.00 6.49
CA ALA A 73 -7.52 -23.09 5.35
C ALA A 73 -8.81 -22.26 5.53
N ALA A 74 -9.36 -22.24 6.77
CA ALA A 74 -10.54 -21.45 7.11
C ALA A 74 -10.32 -19.92 7.00
N GLN A 75 -9.09 -19.45 7.20
CA GLN A 75 -8.75 -18.04 7.02
C GLN A 75 -8.50 -17.75 5.55
N ARG A 76 -7.83 -18.63 4.81
CA ARG A 76 -7.64 -18.49 3.36
C ARG A 76 -8.95 -18.33 2.60
N ALA A 77 -9.98 -19.09 2.99
CA ALA A 77 -11.30 -19.04 2.38
C ALA A 77 -12.04 -17.69 2.56
N LYS A 78 -11.60 -16.86 3.50
CA LYS A 78 -12.19 -15.54 3.81
C LYS A 78 -11.45 -14.38 3.13
N ILE A 79 -10.36 -14.63 2.45
CA ILE A 79 -9.60 -13.59 1.75
C ILE A 79 -10.33 -13.25 0.46
N GLY A 80 -10.87 -12.05 0.40
CA GLY A 80 -11.57 -11.54 -0.79
C GLY A 80 -10.60 -11.12 -1.88
N ASN A 81 -9.51 -10.44 -1.52
CA ASN A 81 -8.49 -9.99 -2.46
C ASN A 81 -7.14 -10.66 -2.10
N ARG A 82 -6.44 -11.21 -3.10
CA ARG A 82 -5.17 -11.94 -2.91
C ARG A 82 -3.94 -11.04 -2.81
N TYR A 83 -4.10 -9.78 -3.17
CA TYR A 83 -3.01 -8.80 -3.27
C TYR A 83 -3.12 -7.69 -2.23
N VAL A 84 -4.27 -7.58 -1.53
CA VAL A 84 -4.51 -6.59 -0.50
C VAL A 84 -4.70 -7.28 0.85
N THR A 85 -3.91 -6.91 1.83
CA THR A 85 -4.02 -7.43 3.19
C THR A 85 -4.39 -6.33 4.17
N SER A 86 -5.28 -6.64 5.11
CA SER A 86 -5.63 -5.73 6.19
C SER A 86 -4.63 -5.83 7.33
N ILE A 87 -4.00 -4.71 7.66
CA ILE A 87 -3.18 -4.54 8.86
C ILE A 87 -4.05 -3.82 9.89
N SER A 88 -4.30 -4.44 11.04
CA SER A 88 -5.22 -3.89 12.04
C SER A 88 -4.92 -4.43 13.43
N ASN A 89 -5.06 -3.56 14.44
CA ASN A 89 -5.06 -3.95 15.85
C ASN A 89 -6.48 -4.05 16.43
N ILE A 90 -7.52 -3.94 15.61
CA ILE A 90 -8.93 -4.00 16.03
C ILE A 90 -9.28 -5.44 16.43
N LEU A 91 -9.99 -5.56 17.54
CA LEU A 91 -10.55 -6.80 18.01
C LEU A 91 -12.07 -6.79 17.86
N VAL A 92 -12.64 -7.85 17.27
CA VAL A 92 -14.08 -8.12 17.24
C VAL A 92 -14.33 -9.39 18.03
N ASP A 93 -15.15 -9.32 19.07
CA ASP A 93 -15.39 -10.40 20.01
C ASP A 93 -14.09 -11.00 20.60
N GLY A 94 -13.12 -10.12 20.92
CA GLY A 94 -11.82 -10.51 21.45
C GLY A 94 -10.86 -11.17 20.44
N LYS A 95 -11.22 -11.21 19.15
CA LYS A 95 -10.41 -11.79 18.07
C LYS A 95 -9.89 -10.71 17.13
N PRO A 96 -8.61 -10.72 16.74
CA PRO A 96 -8.07 -9.78 15.79
C PRO A 96 -8.70 -9.98 14.40
N ILE A 97 -9.05 -8.87 13.74
CA ILE A 97 -9.64 -8.89 12.38
C ILE A 97 -8.63 -8.61 11.28
N GLY A 98 -7.39 -8.28 11.61
CA GLY A 98 -6.31 -8.04 10.66
C GLY A 98 -5.02 -8.73 11.05
N GLY A 99 -4.01 -8.60 10.20
CA GLY A 99 -2.66 -9.07 10.46
C GLY A 99 -1.85 -8.10 11.32
N LEU A 100 -0.71 -8.56 11.85
CA LEU A 100 0.30 -7.84 12.60
C LEU A 100 -0.15 -7.29 13.96
N GLY A 101 -1.40 -6.85 14.14
CA GLY A 101 -1.93 -6.36 15.41
C GLY A 101 -1.08 -5.24 16.03
N ASN A 102 -0.75 -5.39 17.32
CA ASN A 102 0.16 -4.50 18.06
C ASN A 102 1.61 -5.03 18.12
N ALA A 103 2.01 -5.87 17.16
CA ALA A 103 3.37 -6.38 17.12
C ALA A 103 4.36 -5.22 16.95
N GLU A 104 5.50 -5.31 17.65
CA GLU A 104 6.56 -4.34 17.55
C GLU A 104 7.13 -4.30 16.13
N ALA A 105 7.19 -3.11 15.54
CA ALA A 105 7.80 -2.89 14.25
C ALA A 105 9.32 -2.70 14.41
N GLN A 106 10.08 -3.52 13.72
CA GLN A 106 11.52 -3.36 13.59
C GLN A 106 11.86 -2.75 12.25
N TRP A 107 12.97 -2.02 12.15
CA TRP A 107 13.48 -1.53 10.87
C TRP A 107 13.78 -2.71 9.94
N HIS A 108 13.15 -2.72 8.78
CA HIS A 108 13.28 -3.79 7.79
C HIS A 108 13.01 -3.25 6.38
N SER A 109 13.31 -4.06 5.39
CA SER A 109 12.79 -3.92 4.04
C SER A 109 11.86 -5.10 3.75
N ASP A 110 10.73 -4.82 3.11
CA ASP A 110 9.76 -5.85 2.75
C ASP A 110 10.34 -6.83 1.72
N MET A 111 10.02 -8.11 1.91
CA MET A 111 10.23 -9.19 0.94
C MET A 111 11.64 -9.34 0.37
N THR A 112 12.66 -8.90 1.09
CA THR A 112 14.08 -9.06 0.69
C THR A 112 14.56 -10.50 0.63
N TYR A 113 13.74 -11.43 1.09
CA TYR A 113 13.98 -12.88 1.01
C TYR A 113 13.51 -13.49 -0.32
N THR A 114 12.93 -12.71 -1.23
CA THR A 114 12.56 -13.14 -2.58
C THR A 114 13.66 -12.79 -3.58
N GLU A 115 13.76 -13.56 -4.67
CA GLU A 115 14.73 -13.30 -5.73
C GLU A 115 14.46 -11.97 -6.44
N ASN A 116 13.18 -11.63 -6.60
CA ASN A 116 12.72 -10.38 -7.22
C ASN A 116 11.78 -9.66 -6.25
N PRO A 117 12.29 -8.89 -5.30
CA PRO A 117 11.46 -8.16 -4.36
C PRO A 117 10.62 -7.09 -5.08
N PRO A 118 9.40 -6.81 -4.60
CA PRO A 118 8.56 -5.76 -5.19
C PRO A 118 9.24 -4.39 -5.07
N PRO A 119 9.10 -3.54 -6.10
CA PRO A 119 9.77 -2.22 -6.12
C PRO A 119 9.17 -1.24 -5.11
N ALA A 120 7.93 -1.43 -4.68
CA ALA A 120 7.23 -0.54 -3.77
C ALA A 120 6.22 -1.29 -2.90
N SER A 121 5.94 -0.74 -1.72
CA SER A 121 4.80 -1.10 -0.86
C SER A 121 3.81 0.08 -0.84
N ILE A 122 2.52 -0.20 -0.99
CA ILE A 122 1.46 0.81 -0.97
C ILE A 122 0.55 0.55 0.21
N LEU A 123 0.39 1.55 1.07
CA LEU A 123 -0.44 1.49 2.26
C LEU A 123 -1.62 2.47 2.12
N LEU A 124 -2.83 1.99 2.33
CA LEU A 124 -4.03 2.82 2.43
C LEU A 124 -4.43 2.95 3.90
N GLY A 125 -4.32 4.16 4.44
CA GLY A 125 -4.79 4.48 5.79
C GLY A 125 -6.31 4.62 5.80
N ILE A 126 -7.01 3.73 6.52
CA ILE A 126 -8.46 3.76 6.68
C ILE A 126 -8.80 4.44 8.00
N GLU A 127 -8.21 3.97 9.08
CA GLU A 127 -8.34 4.51 10.42
C GLU A 127 -6.97 4.55 11.08
N ILE A 128 -6.49 5.76 11.34
CA ILE A 128 -5.14 6.01 11.87
C ILE A 128 -5.30 6.73 13.22
N PRO A 129 -4.61 6.28 14.28
CA PRO A 129 -4.65 6.93 15.60
C PRO A 129 -4.09 8.34 15.59
#